data_55b578c62e7d2663f59c7339b597d4a8
#
_entry.id   55b578c62e7d2663f59c7339b597d4a8
#
_cell.length_a   1.000
_cell.length_b   1.000
_cell.length_c   1.000
_cell.angle_alpha   90.00
_cell.angle_beta   90.00
_cell.angle_gamma   90.00
#
_symmetry.space_group_name_H-M   'P 1'
#
loop_
_entity.id
_entity.type
_entity.pdbx_description
1 polymer ?
#
loop_
_entity_poly.entity_id
_entity_poly.type
_entity_poly.pdbx_seq_one_letter_code
_entity_poly.pdbx_strand_id
1 'polypeptide(L)'
;TGFALGPVIGGLLGEFGPRIPFYGAAVLAFLNFAAAYFLLPESLGTAHRRRFELARANPLGALLQMRNYPGVLWIGLVFFCYWLAHAVYPSVWSFVSALRYGWSEGQIGLSLGIFGVGGAIVMAFVLPRVVPRIGEFRTAVIGLSFAVLGLSGYAASYQGWMVYAVILLTALEGLADPPLRSIASARVPPSAQGELQGALTSVSSITTIIGPLIFTQVFSHFTGPTAPVAFAGAPFALAALMLFVGLVIFVVKLRGAGTGPSGNLATEGA
;
A
#
# COMPACT_ATOMS: atom_id res chain seq x y z
N THR A 1 -8.99 6.44 -8.47
CA THR A 1 -10.30 6.04 -9.02
C THR A 1 -10.32 4.58 -9.43
N GLY A 2 -9.31 4.05 -10.15
CA GLY A 2 -9.26 2.66 -10.64
C GLY A 2 -9.35 1.61 -9.53
N PHE A 3 -8.69 1.83 -8.40
CA PHE A 3 -8.75 0.92 -7.24
C PHE A 3 -10.15 0.85 -6.59
N ALA A 4 -10.94 1.93 -6.67
CA ALA A 4 -12.31 1.92 -6.15
C ALA A 4 -13.29 1.25 -7.13
N LEU A 5 -13.17 1.54 -8.42
CA LEU A 5 -14.10 1.03 -9.44
C LEU A 5 -13.79 -0.40 -9.88
N GLY A 6 -12.52 -0.78 -9.94
CA GLY A 6 -12.08 -2.10 -10.41
C GLY A 6 -12.74 -3.26 -9.67
N PRO A 7 -12.60 -3.35 -8.34
CA PRO A 7 -13.22 -4.42 -7.56
C PRO A 7 -14.75 -4.45 -7.63
N VAL A 8 -15.41 -3.28 -7.68
CA VAL A 8 -16.88 -3.20 -7.82
C VAL A 8 -17.32 -3.79 -9.16
N ILE A 9 -16.72 -3.32 -10.26
CA ILE A 9 -17.02 -3.82 -11.59
C ILE A 9 -16.66 -5.31 -11.71
N GLY A 10 -15.49 -5.70 -11.20
CA GLY A 10 -15.03 -7.07 -11.19
C GLY A 10 -15.96 -8.00 -10.41
N GLY A 11 -16.42 -7.57 -9.24
CA GLY A 11 -17.36 -8.33 -8.42
C GLY A 11 -18.73 -8.51 -9.10
N LEU A 12 -19.28 -7.43 -9.65
CA LEU A 12 -20.56 -7.49 -10.39
C LEU A 12 -20.47 -8.38 -11.64
N LEU A 13 -19.37 -8.29 -12.39
CA LEU A 13 -19.14 -9.16 -13.53
C LEU A 13 -18.92 -10.62 -13.12
N GLY A 14 -18.33 -10.87 -11.94
CA GLY A 14 -18.09 -12.20 -11.38
C GLY A 14 -19.38 -12.98 -11.10
N GLU A 15 -20.48 -12.30 -10.78
CA GLU A 15 -21.79 -12.93 -10.58
C GLU A 15 -22.34 -13.59 -11.86
N PHE A 16 -21.88 -13.14 -13.03
CA PHE A 16 -22.22 -13.76 -14.33
C PHE A 16 -21.29 -14.92 -14.71
N GLY A 17 -20.25 -15.18 -13.91
CA GLY A 17 -19.31 -16.28 -14.07
C GLY A 17 -17.86 -15.86 -13.85
N PRO A 18 -17.00 -16.79 -13.37
CA PRO A 18 -15.64 -16.47 -12.91
C PRO A 18 -14.69 -15.98 -14.01
N ARG A 19 -15.03 -16.18 -15.29
CA ARG A 19 -14.23 -15.73 -16.45
C ARG A 19 -14.63 -14.36 -16.98
N ILE A 20 -15.83 -13.89 -16.68
CA ILE A 20 -16.38 -12.64 -17.24
C ILE A 20 -15.56 -11.41 -16.83
N PRO A 21 -15.11 -11.27 -15.57
CA PRO A 21 -14.23 -10.16 -15.17
C PRO A 21 -12.95 -10.07 -16.00
N PHE A 22 -12.34 -11.22 -16.34
CA PHE A 22 -11.11 -11.25 -17.14
C PHE A 22 -11.35 -10.80 -18.59
N TYR A 23 -12.49 -11.14 -19.19
CA TYR A 23 -12.85 -10.63 -20.51
C TYR A 23 -13.09 -9.11 -20.48
N GLY A 24 -13.78 -8.61 -19.45
CA GLY A 24 -13.96 -7.18 -19.23
C GLY A 24 -12.63 -6.45 -19.09
N ALA A 25 -11.72 -6.99 -18.27
CA ALA A 25 -10.38 -6.43 -18.09
C ALA A 25 -9.57 -6.44 -19.40
N ALA A 26 -9.66 -7.52 -20.20
CA ALA A 26 -8.97 -7.61 -21.49
C ALA A 26 -9.46 -6.56 -22.48
N VAL A 27 -10.78 -6.35 -22.56
CA VAL A 27 -11.37 -5.30 -23.42
C VAL A 27 -10.90 -3.91 -22.98
N LEU A 28 -10.95 -3.60 -21.69
CA LEU A 28 -10.47 -2.32 -21.14
C LEU A 28 -8.98 -2.11 -21.41
N ALA A 29 -8.16 -3.14 -21.23
CA ALA A 29 -6.72 -3.07 -21.52
C ALA A 29 -6.46 -2.81 -23.00
N PHE A 30 -7.19 -3.47 -23.89
CA PHE A 30 -7.10 -3.25 -25.34
C PHE A 30 -7.51 -1.83 -25.74
N LEU A 31 -8.63 -1.32 -25.21
CA LEU A 31 -9.08 0.05 -25.44
C LEU A 31 -8.05 1.08 -24.93
N ASN A 32 -7.49 0.85 -23.76
CA ASN A 32 -6.45 1.70 -23.20
C ASN A 32 -5.17 1.70 -24.07
N PHE A 33 -4.75 0.52 -24.52
CA PHE A 33 -3.63 0.38 -25.46
C PHE A 33 -3.89 1.14 -26.77
N ALA A 34 -5.06 0.96 -27.35
CA ALA A 34 -5.45 1.65 -28.59
C ALA A 34 -5.50 3.17 -28.39
N ALA A 35 -6.11 3.63 -27.29
CA ALA A 35 -6.14 5.05 -26.95
C ALA A 35 -4.72 5.62 -26.76
N ALA A 36 -3.84 4.91 -26.05
CA ALA A 36 -2.45 5.32 -25.86
C ALA A 36 -1.71 5.41 -27.20
N TYR A 37 -1.87 4.41 -28.07
CA TYR A 37 -1.20 4.37 -29.36
C TYR A 37 -1.62 5.49 -30.32
N PHE A 38 -2.92 5.81 -30.35
CA PHE A 38 -3.45 6.78 -31.32
C PHE A 38 -3.54 8.22 -30.77
N LEU A 39 -3.67 8.41 -29.43
CA LEU A 39 -3.96 9.72 -28.84
C LEU A 39 -2.79 10.31 -28.06
N LEU A 40 -1.83 9.49 -27.58
CA LEU A 40 -0.72 10.01 -26.78
C LEU A 40 0.51 10.31 -27.66
N PRO A 41 0.90 11.58 -27.80
CA PRO A 41 2.18 11.92 -28.44
C PRO A 41 3.34 11.52 -27.53
N GLU A 42 4.46 11.16 -28.13
CA GLU A 42 5.70 10.88 -27.40
C GLU A 42 6.20 12.13 -26.67
N SER A 43 6.15 12.10 -25.32
CA SER A 43 6.54 13.23 -24.48
C SER A 43 8.05 13.37 -24.28
N LEU A 44 8.82 12.29 -24.51
CA LEU A 44 10.27 12.30 -24.33
C LEU A 44 10.98 12.71 -25.61
N GLY A 45 11.48 13.94 -25.67
CA GLY A 45 12.28 14.44 -26.78
C GLY A 45 13.49 13.55 -27.06
N THR A 46 13.84 13.37 -28.34
CA THR A 46 14.94 12.51 -28.81
C THR A 46 16.28 12.80 -28.15
N ALA A 47 16.54 14.07 -27.82
CA ALA A 47 17.76 14.51 -27.14
C ALA A 47 17.91 14.01 -25.70
N HIS A 48 16.80 13.62 -25.05
CA HIS A 48 16.77 13.15 -23.67
C HIS A 48 16.63 11.62 -23.57
N ARG A 49 16.52 10.92 -24.69
CA ARG A 49 16.45 9.45 -24.73
C ARG A 49 17.79 8.84 -24.39
N ARG A 50 17.83 8.04 -23.33
CA ARG A 50 19.02 7.27 -22.94
C ARG A 50 18.89 5.82 -23.39
N ARG A 51 20.02 5.18 -23.70
CA ARG A 51 20.04 3.74 -23.94
C ARG A 51 19.73 3.01 -22.63
N PHE A 52 18.94 1.95 -22.73
CA PHE A 52 18.63 1.08 -21.60
C PHE A 52 19.90 0.30 -21.20
N GLU A 53 20.32 0.44 -19.95
CA GLU A 53 21.46 -0.26 -19.36
C GLU A 53 20.96 -1.16 -18.23
N LEU A 54 21.02 -2.48 -18.43
CA LEU A 54 20.62 -3.48 -17.43
C LEU A 54 21.36 -3.33 -16.08
N ALA A 55 22.63 -2.89 -16.11
CA ALA A 55 23.42 -2.66 -14.90
C ALA A 55 22.84 -1.58 -13.98
N ARG A 56 22.13 -0.60 -14.54
CA ARG A 56 21.45 0.47 -13.78
C ARG A 56 20.05 0.09 -13.34
N ALA A 57 19.44 -0.95 -13.93
CA ALA A 57 18.13 -1.48 -13.57
C ALA A 57 18.22 -2.52 -12.45
N ASN A 58 19.23 -2.45 -11.58
CA ASN A 58 19.43 -3.38 -10.49
C ASN A 58 18.66 -2.93 -9.23
N PRO A 59 17.49 -3.54 -8.91
CA PRO A 59 16.68 -3.16 -7.75
C PRO A 59 17.39 -3.43 -6.41
N LEU A 60 18.27 -4.45 -6.36
CA LEU A 60 19.05 -4.73 -5.15
C LEU A 60 20.16 -3.69 -4.96
N GLY A 61 20.75 -3.18 -6.05
CA GLY A 61 21.73 -2.10 -6.00
C GLY A 61 21.13 -0.81 -5.43
N ALA A 62 19.91 -0.47 -5.81
CA ALA A 62 19.19 0.69 -5.27
C ALA A 62 18.95 0.56 -3.76
N LEU A 63 18.54 -0.62 -3.27
CA LEU A 63 18.39 -0.89 -1.84
C LEU A 63 19.72 -0.78 -1.08
N LEU A 64 20.83 -1.26 -1.64
CA LEU A 64 22.15 -1.17 -1.01
C LEU A 64 22.65 0.28 -0.95
N GLN A 65 22.40 1.09 -1.96
CA GLN A 65 22.77 2.51 -1.97
C GLN A 65 22.01 3.32 -0.91
N MET A 66 20.76 2.96 -0.58
CA MET A 66 20.01 3.62 0.51
C MET A 66 20.71 3.54 1.86
N ARG A 67 21.60 2.57 2.06
CA ARG A 67 22.41 2.43 3.27
C ARG A 67 23.32 3.63 3.53
N ASN A 68 23.66 4.38 2.48
CA ASN A 68 24.53 5.56 2.57
C ASN A 68 23.81 6.79 3.13
N TYR A 69 22.47 6.76 3.22
CA TYR A 69 21.69 7.89 3.72
C TYR A 69 21.15 7.61 5.12
N PRO A 70 21.51 8.44 6.13
CA PRO A 70 21.06 8.25 7.52
C PRO A 70 19.55 8.18 7.63
N GLY A 71 19.03 7.14 8.27
CA GLY A 71 17.62 6.96 8.53
C GLY A 71 16.78 6.42 7.36
N VAL A 72 17.30 6.43 6.13
CA VAL A 72 16.55 5.93 4.95
C VAL A 72 16.36 4.41 5.03
N LEU A 73 17.34 3.69 5.57
CA LEU A 73 17.21 2.24 5.79
C LEU A 73 16.04 1.90 6.74
N TRP A 74 15.87 2.68 7.81
CA TRP A 74 14.75 2.48 8.74
C TRP A 74 13.40 2.76 8.09
N ILE A 75 13.33 3.80 7.23
CA ILE A 75 12.14 4.08 6.45
C ILE A 75 11.85 2.94 5.47
N GLY A 76 12.87 2.42 4.80
CA GLY A 76 12.75 1.25 3.92
C GLY A 76 12.17 0.03 4.65
N LEU A 77 12.60 -0.21 5.91
CA LEU A 77 12.07 -1.29 6.74
C LEU A 77 10.60 -1.02 7.16
N VAL A 78 10.25 0.22 7.45
CA VAL A 78 8.84 0.60 7.71
C VAL A 78 7.99 0.36 6.48
N PHE A 79 8.46 0.75 5.28
CA PHE A 79 7.76 0.45 4.02
C PHE A 79 7.64 -1.05 3.76
N PHE A 80 8.67 -1.82 4.06
CA PHE A 80 8.61 -3.28 3.95
C PHE A 80 7.51 -3.87 4.84
N CYS A 81 7.46 -3.49 6.12
CA CYS A 81 6.40 -3.93 7.03
C CYS A 81 5.02 -3.47 6.54
N TYR A 82 4.92 -2.22 6.08
CA TYR A 82 3.68 -1.64 5.58
C TYR A 82 3.16 -2.39 4.35
N TRP A 83 3.97 -2.52 3.30
CA TRP A 83 3.54 -3.19 2.07
C TRP A 83 3.37 -4.69 2.24
N LEU A 84 4.19 -5.34 3.10
CA LEU A 84 3.99 -6.75 3.42
C LEU A 84 2.65 -6.97 4.13
N ALA A 85 2.31 -6.14 5.12
CA ALA A 85 1.02 -6.23 5.79
C ALA A 85 -0.14 -6.00 4.81
N HIS A 86 -0.03 -5.03 3.89
CA HIS A 86 -1.05 -4.74 2.89
C HIS A 86 -1.24 -5.86 1.86
N ALA A 87 -0.22 -6.70 1.64
CA ALA A 87 -0.34 -7.86 0.76
C ALA A 87 -1.38 -8.89 1.26
N VAL A 88 -1.84 -8.80 2.50
CA VAL A 88 -2.92 -9.65 3.02
C VAL A 88 -4.23 -9.47 2.25
N TYR A 89 -4.56 -8.24 1.84
CA TYR A 89 -5.81 -7.96 1.13
C TYR A 89 -5.92 -8.73 -0.20
N PRO A 90 -5.03 -8.56 -1.18
CA PRO A 90 -5.12 -9.32 -2.43
C PRO A 90 -4.89 -10.81 -2.24
N SER A 91 -4.26 -11.25 -1.13
CA SER A 91 -3.94 -12.66 -0.90
C SER A 91 -5.12 -13.47 -0.38
N VAL A 92 -5.89 -12.94 0.56
CA VAL A 92 -6.88 -13.77 1.29
C VAL A 92 -8.23 -13.09 1.51
N TRP A 93 -8.45 -11.82 1.09
CA TRP A 93 -9.70 -11.11 1.33
C TRP A 93 -10.92 -11.88 0.84
N SER A 94 -10.89 -12.34 -0.42
CA SER A 94 -11.99 -13.09 -1.02
C SER A 94 -12.24 -14.41 -0.30
N PHE A 95 -11.18 -15.13 0.05
CA PHE A 95 -11.30 -16.41 0.73
C PHE A 95 -11.88 -16.28 2.15
N VAL A 96 -11.38 -15.29 2.93
CA VAL A 96 -11.89 -15.03 4.27
C VAL A 96 -13.34 -14.56 4.21
N SER A 97 -13.66 -13.66 3.28
CA SER A 97 -15.01 -13.09 3.15
C SER A 97 -16.04 -14.14 2.74
N ALA A 98 -15.70 -15.01 1.79
CA ALA A 98 -16.56 -16.10 1.39
C ALA A 98 -16.73 -17.14 2.52
N LEU A 99 -15.61 -17.57 3.17
CA LEU A 99 -15.64 -18.61 4.19
C LEU A 99 -16.33 -18.14 5.47
N ARG A 100 -16.03 -16.92 5.95
CA ARG A 100 -16.42 -16.44 7.28
C ARG A 100 -17.77 -15.74 7.29
N TYR A 101 -18.09 -15.02 6.22
CA TYR A 101 -19.30 -14.19 6.13
C TYR A 101 -20.31 -14.71 5.10
N GLY A 102 -19.93 -15.69 4.27
CA GLY A 102 -20.80 -16.21 3.20
C GLY A 102 -21.05 -15.19 2.09
N TRP A 103 -20.12 -14.26 1.87
CA TRP A 103 -20.31 -13.19 0.89
C TRP A 103 -20.22 -13.70 -0.55
N SER A 104 -21.10 -13.17 -1.39
CA SER A 104 -21.01 -13.32 -2.86
C SER A 104 -19.85 -12.48 -3.41
N GLU A 105 -19.46 -12.78 -4.66
CA GLU A 105 -18.41 -12.01 -5.36
C GLU A 105 -18.78 -10.51 -5.47
N GLY A 106 -20.06 -10.19 -5.69
CA GLY A 106 -20.57 -8.83 -5.70
C GLY A 106 -20.40 -8.13 -4.34
N GLN A 107 -20.67 -8.79 -3.23
CA GLN A 107 -20.48 -8.25 -1.89
C GLN A 107 -19.00 -8.04 -1.57
N ILE A 108 -18.13 -8.96 -1.99
CA ILE A 108 -16.68 -8.83 -1.86
C ILE A 108 -16.20 -7.62 -2.67
N GLY A 109 -16.61 -7.50 -3.92
CA GLY A 109 -16.28 -6.37 -4.77
C GLY A 109 -16.76 -5.03 -4.21
N LEU A 110 -18.00 -4.99 -3.68
CA LEU A 110 -18.56 -3.81 -3.04
C LEU A 110 -17.75 -3.37 -1.81
N SER A 111 -17.33 -4.33 -0.98
CA SER A 111 -16.51 -4.02 0.22
C SER A 111 -15.18 -3.36 -0.14
N LEU A 112 -14.50 -3.86 -1.18
CA LEU A 112 -13.26 -3.28 -1.70
C LEU A 112 -13.51 -1.91 -2.36
N GLY A 113 -14.66 -1.74 -3.02
CA GLY A 113 -15.07 -0.46 -3.60
C GLY A 113 -15.27 0.61 -2.51
N ILE A 114 -15.99 0.29 -1.43
CA ILE A 114 -16.19 1.20 -0.29
C ILE A 114 -14.85 1.57 0.36
N PHE A 115 -13.95 0.60 0.55
CA PHE A 115 -12.61 0.84 1.03
C PHE A 115 -11.85 1.81 0.11
N GLY A 116 -11.87 1.59 -1.21
CA GLY A 116 -11.21 2.44 -2.20
C GLY A 116 -11.76 3.87 -2.24
N VAL A 117 -13.09 4.03 -2.15
CA VAL A 117 -13.75 5.34 -2.09
C VAL A 117 -13.39 6.05 -0.78
N GLY A 118 -13.43 5.34 0.36
CA GLY A 118 -13.03 5.88 1.65
C GLY A 118 -11.59 6.40 1.64
N GLY A 119 -10.66 5.61 1.12
CA GLY A 119 -9.26 6.02 0.96
C GLY A 119 -9.10 7.24 0.04
N ALA A 120 -9.83 7.29 -1.09
CA ALA A 120 -9.81 8.44 -1.98
C ALA A 120 -10.32 9.73 -1.30
N ILE A 121 -11.39 9.63 -0.51
CA ILE A 121 -11.91 10.75 0.28
C ILE A 121 -10.86 11.22 1.29
N VAL A 122 -10.22 10.31 2.01
CA VAL A 122 -9.17 10.66 2.98
C VAL A 122 -8.00 11.35 2.29
N MET A 123 -7.52 10.82 1.17
CA MET A 123 -6.42 11.44 0.42
C MET A 123 -6.78 12.81 -0.16
N ALA A 124 -8.00 12.99 -0.67
CA ALA A 124 -8.40 14.24 -1.30
C ALA A 124 -8.77 15.34 -0.29
N PHE A 125 -9.38 14.99 0.82
CA PHE A 125 -9.98 15.97 1.74
C PHE A 125 -9.36 15.99 3.13
N VAL A 126 -8.97 14.84 3.69
CA VAL A 126 -8.45 14.77 5.06
C VAL A 126 -6.95 15.06 5.08
N LEU A 127 -6.19 14.37 4.24
CA LEU A 127 -4.72 14.50 4.20
C LEU A 127 -4.24 15.96 4.02
N PRO A 128 -4.79 16.75 3.04
CA PRO A 128 -4.35 18.15 2.84
C PRO A 128 -4.67 19.07 4.01
N ARG A 129 -5.62 18.70 4.87
CA ARG A 129 -6.00 19.47 6.06
C ARG A 129 -5.22 19.07 7.30
N VAL A 130 -4.84 17.82 7.40
CA VAL A 130 -4.16 17.24 8.58
C VAL A 130 -2.67 17.52 8.54
N VAL A 131 -1.99 17.27 7.41
CA VAL A 131 -0.54 17.43 7.29
C VAL A 131 -0.07 18.84 7.66
N PRO A 132 -0.69 19.96 7.19
CA PRO A 132 -0.24 21.30 7.55
C PRO A 132 -0.42 21.63 9.04
N ARG A 133 -1.37 20.95 9.74
CA ARG A 133 -1.69 21.24 11.15
C ARG A 133 -0.80 20.50 12.13
N ILE A 134 -0.50 19.24 11.86
CA ILE A 134 0.20 18.36 12.81
C ILE A 134 1.54 17.84 12.30
N GLY A 135 1.89 18.12 11.03
CA GLY A 135 3.11 17.69 10.38
C GLY A 135 3.07 16.26 9.87
N GLU A 136 4.02 15.93 8.99
CA GLU A 136 4.10 14.63 8.32
C GLU A 136 4.31 13.46 9.27
N PHE A 137 5.21 13.62 10.25
CA PHE A 137 5.52 12.53 11.19
C PHE A 137 4.29 12.09 11.99
N ARG A 138 3.57 13.05 12.59
CA ARG A 138 2.36 12.73 13.37
C ARG A 138 1.25 12.16 12.48
N THR A 139 1.11 12.69 11.27
CA THR A 139 0.13 12.20 10.30
C THR A 139 0.42 10.74 9.92
N ALA A 140 1.69 10.39 9.64
CA ALA A 140 2.10 9.02 9.37
C ALA A 140 1.84 8.08 10.56
N VAL A 141 2.15 8.51 11.80
CA VAL A 141 1.86 7.73 13.02
C VAL A 141 0.36 7.44 13.13
N ILE A 142 -0.49 8.45 12.91
CA ILE A 142 -1.94 8.30 12.96
C ILE A 142 -2.39 7.30 11.87
N GLY A 143 -1.95 7.47 10.62
CA GLY A 143 -2.30 6.57 9.52
C GLY A 143 -1.88 5.12 9.78
N LEU A 144 -0.63 4.90 10.22
CA LEU A 144 -0.12 3.57 10.59
C LEU A 144 -0.91 2.97 11.77
N SER A 145 -1.30 3.78 12.75
CA SER A 145 -2.10 3.31 13.89
C SER A 145 -3.48 2.85 13.44
N PHE A 146 -4.14 3.61 12.56
CA PHE A 146 -5.43 3.21 11.99
C PHE A 146 -5.31 1.96 11.12
N ALA A 147 -4.22 1.77 10.40
CA ALA A 147 -3.96 0.55 9.65
C ALA A 147 -3.80 -0.67 10.58
N VAL A 148 -3.05 -0.55 11.69
CA VAL A 148 -2.93 -1.61 12.70
C VAL A 148 -4.28 -1.93 13.32
N LEU A 149 -5.04 -0.91 13.72
CA LEU A 149 -6.38 -1.09 14.29
C LEU A 149 -7.35 -1.72 13.29
N GLY A 150 -7.30 -1.30 12.02
CA GLY A 150 -8.12 -1.87 10.95
C GLY A 150 -7.82 -3.35 10.71
N LEU A 151 -6.55 -3.71 10.54
CA LEU A 151 -6.12 -5.11 10.39
C LEU A 151 -6.51 -5.97 11.60
N SER A 152 -6.36 -5.43 12.81
CA SER A 152 -6.80 -6.10 14.04
C SER A 152 -8.32 -6.26 14.07
N GLY A 153 -9.05 -5.25 13.60
CA GLY A 153 -10.51 -5.27 13.47
C GLY A 153 -10.99 -6.35 12.48
N TYR A 154 -10.34 -6.48 11.31
CA TYR A 154 -10.66 -7.56 10.36
C TYR A 154 -10.36 -8.94 10.94
N ALA A 155 -9.27 -9.09 11.68
CA ALA A 155 -8.97 -10.34 12.39
C ALA A 155 -10.09 -10.71 13.38
N ALA A 156 -10.60 -9.74 14.12
CA ALA A 156 -11.64 -9.91 15.16
C ALA A 156 -13.08 -9.95 14.61
N SER A 157 -13.32 -9.50 13.37
CA SER A 157 -14.68 -9.46 12.79
C SER A 157 -15.18 -10.86 12.48
N TYR A 158 -16.31 -11.23 13.01
CA TYR A 158 -16.98 -12.53 12.79
C TYR A 158 -18.36 -12.38 12.10
N GLN A 159 -18.80 -11.16 11.86
CA GLN A 159 -20.04 -10.84 11.12
C GLN A 159 -19.75 -9.82 10.02
N GLY A 160 -20.43 -9.92 8.89
CA GLY A 160 -20.19 -9.06 7.72
C GLY A 160 -20.40 -7.56 7.99
N TRP A 161 -21.36 -7.17 8.82
CA TRP A 161 -21.56 -5.76 9.17
C TRP A 161 -20.39 -5.14 9.94
N MET A 162 -19.68 -5.94 10.76
CA MET A 162 -18.49 -5.48 11.49
C MET A 162 -17.38 -5.08 10.53
N VAL A 163 -17.26 -5.82 9.41
CA VAL A 163 -16.29 -5.51 8.36
C VAL A 163 -16.51 -4.12 7.77
N TYR A 164 -17.76 -3.74 7.50
CA TYR A 164 -18.06 -2.40 6.98
C TYR A 164 -17.70 -1.30 7.98
N ALA A 165 -17.94 -1.51 9.27
CA ALA A 165 -17.50 -0.58 10.32
C ALA A 165 -15.97 -0.45 10.36
N VAL A 166 -15.25 -1.58 10.23
CA VAL A 166 -13.78 -1.59 10.17
C VAL A 166 -13.27 -0.92 8.89
N ILE A 167 -13.94 -1.09 7.75
CA ILE A 167 -13.57 -0.42 6.49
C ILE A 167 -13.56 1.10 6.65
N LEU A 168 -14.57 1.66 7.31
CA LEU A 168 -14.64 3.12 7.57
C LEU A 168 -13.47 3.59 8.44
N LEU A 169 -13.11 2.80 9.45
CA LEU A 169 -11.96 3.09 10.30
C LEU A 169 -10.65 2.98 9.50
N THR A 170 -10.52 1.92 8.71
CA THR A 170 -9.31 1.62 7.92
C THR A 170 -9.09 2.63 6.79
N ALA A 171 -10.14 3.32 6.31
CA ALA A 171 -9.96 4.38 5.31
C ALA A 171 -8.94 5.46 5.76
N LEU A 172 -8.80 5.69 7.09
CA LEU A 172 -7.83 6.64 7.65
C LEU A 172 -6.37 6.16 7.53
N GLU A 173 -6.11 4.90 7.17
CA GLU A 173 -4.76 4.42 6.85
C GLU A 173 -4.15 5.17 5.65
N GLY A 174 -4.98 5.74 4.77
CA GLY A 174 -4.55 6.62 3.67
C GLY A 174 -3.73 7.83 4.13
N LEU A 175 -3.69 8.13 5.42
CA LEU A 175 -2.81 9.12 6.03
C LEU A 175 -1.37 8.62 6.22
N ALA A 176 -1.05 7.34 5.95
CA ALA A 176 0.29 6.78 6.20
C ALA A 176 1.26 6.97 5.02
N ASP A 177 0.93 6.43 3.84
CA ASP A 177 1.87 6.31 2.72
C ASP A 177 2.41 7.66 2.20
N PRO A 178 1.59 8.70 1.92
CA PRO A 178 2.12 9.96 1.38
C PRO A 178 3.09 10.67 2.33
N PRO A 179 2.82 10.82 3.65
CA PRO A 179 3.78 11.40 4.57
C PRO A 179 5.05 10.55 4.73
N LEU A 180 4.95 9.21 4.72
CA LEU A 180 6.13 8.34 4.76
C LEU A 180 7.03 8.58 3.55
N ARG A 181 6.47 8.72 2.35
CA ARG A 181 7.22 9.04 1.12
C ARG A 181 7.85 10.42 1.19
N SER A 182 7.13 11.42 1.69
CA SER A 182 7.66 12.77 1.88
C SER A 182 8.84 12.77 2.84
N ILE A 183 8.71 12.10 4.00
CA ILE A 183 9.78 11.95 4.98
C ILE A 183 10.99 11.22 4.39
N ALA A 184 10.80 10.21 3.55
CA ALA A 184 11.89 9.53 2.86
C ALA A 184 12.60 10.44 1.86
N SER A 185 11.82 11.14 1.04
CA SER A 185 12.29 12.07 0.02
C SER A 185 13.13 13.20 0.59
N ALA A 186 12.73 13.75 1.74
CA ALA A 186 13.47 14.80 2.43
C ALA A 186 14.86 14.38 2.95
N ARG A 187 15.18 13.07 2.97
CA ARG A 187 16.46 12.54 3.47
C ARG A 187 17.49 12.25 2.39
N VAL A 188 17.14 12.41 1.15
CA VAL A 188 18.06 12.17 0.02
C VAL A 188 18.16 13.44 -0.82
N PRO A 189 19.35 13.71 -1.40
CA PRO A 189 19.52 14.86 -2.29
C PRO A 189 18.68 14.69 -3.56
N PRO A 190 18.39 15.78 -4.29
CA PRO A 190 17.62 15.74 -5.53
C PRO A 190 18.16 14.74 -6.57
N SER A 191 19.50 14.57 -6.62
CA SER A 191 20.17 13.62 -7.52
C SER A 191 19.88 12.14 -7.19
N ALA A 192 19.53 11.81 -5.95
CA ALA A 192 19.26 10.45 -5.49
C ALA A 192 17.76 10.11 -5.38
N GLN A 193 16.86 11.03 -5.76
CA GLN A 193 15.41 10.80 -5.69
C GLN A 193 14.96 9.61 -6.56
N GLY A 194 15.56 9.44 -7.74
CA GLY A 194 15.27 8.30 -8.63
C GLY A 194 15.68 6.96 -8.00
N GLU A 195 16.84 6.94 -7.32
CA GLU A 195 17.33 5.74 -6.61
C GLU A 195 16.41 5.39 -5.43
N LEU A 196 15.96 6.39 -4.66
CA LEU A 196 14.99 6.21 -3.59
C LEU A 196 13.69 5.59 -4.11
N GLN A 197 13.11 6.15 -5.18
CA GLN A 197 11.87 5.62 -5.76
C GLN A 197 12.06 4.20 -6.30
N GLY A 198 13.20 3.92 -6.93
CA GLY A 198 13.57 2.59 -7.37
C GLY A 198 13.65 1.58 -6.21
N ALA A 199 14.29 1.98 -5.11
CA ALA A 199 14.41 1.15 -3.91
C ALA A 199 13.05 0.88 -3.25
N LEU A 200 12.19 1.90 -3.09
CA LEU A 200 10.83 1.72 -2.55
C LEU A 200 9.98 0.82 -3.44
N THR A 201 10.10 0.95 -4.76
CA THR A 201 9.43 0.05 -5.72
C THR A 201 9.94 -1.38 -5.59
N SER A 202 11.24 -1.58 -5.38
CA SER A 202 11.84 -2.90 -5.16
C SER A 202 11.31 -3.55 -3.88
N VAL A 203 11.19 -2.79 -2.79
CA VAL A 203 10.57 -3.24 -1.54
C VAL A 203 9.14 -3.70 -1.79
N SER A 204 8.34 -2.88 -2.48
CA SER A 204 6.95 -3.22 -2.83
C SER A 204 6.87 -4.49 -3.68
N SER A 205 7.76 -4.65 -4.67
CA SER A 205 7.79 -5.84 -5.52
C SER A 205 8.12 -7.12 -4.73
N ILE A 206 9.10 -7.06 -3.82
CA ILE A 206 9.45 -8.19 -2.95
C ILE A 206 8.23 -8.57 -2.08
N THR A 207 7.56 -7.59 -1.47
CA THR A 207 6.40 -7.87 -0.62
C THR A 207 5.22 -8.44 -1.39
N THR A 208 5.04 -8.05 -2.66
CA THR A 208 4.00 -8.60 -3.56
C THR A 208 4.27 -10.08 -3.89
N ILE A 209 5.55 -10.50 -3.93
CA ILE A 209 5.92 -11.91 -4.18
C ILE A 209 5.76 -12.75 -2.92
N ILE A 210 6.31 -12.30 -1.79
CA ILE A 210 6.33 -13.11 -0.56
C ILE A 210 5.01 -13.04 0.22
N GLY A 211 4.26 -11.95 0.11
CA GLY A 211 3.01 -11.75 0.85
C GLY A 211 1.98 -12.84 0.61
N PRO A 212 1.61 -13.16 -0.65
CA PRO A 212 0.67 -14.25 -0.93
C PRO A 212 1.15 -15.59 -0.36
N LEU A 213 2.44 -15.91 -0.44
CA LEU A 213 2.99 -17.15 0.10
C LEU A 213 2.79 -17.23 1.62
N ILE A 214 3.06 -16.15 2.35
CA ILE A 214 2.89 -16.11 3.80
C ILE A 214 1.40 -16.19 4.16
N PHE A 215 0.57 -15.30 3.62
CA PHE A 215 -0.81 -15.15 4.07
C PHE A 215 -1.71 -16.30 3.64
N THR A 216 -1.49 -16.90 2.47
CA THR A 216 -2.25 -18.09 2.07
C THR A 216 -1.87 -19.32 2.89
N GLN A 217 -0.59 -19.50 3.26
CA GLN A 217 -0.16 -20.57 4.15
C GLN A 217 -0.76 -20.40 5.55
N VAL A 218 -0.73 -19.19 6.11
CA VAL A 218 -1.36 -18.91 7.41
C VAL A 218 -2.86 -19.16 7.34
N PHE A 219 -3.54 -18.71 6.28
CA PHE A 219 -4.95 -18.97 6.09
C PHE A 219 -5.26 -20.47 6.05
N SER A 220 -4.54 -21.22 5.22
CA SER A 220 -4.71 -22.67 5.10
C SER A 220 -4.47 -23.40 6.42
N HIS A 221 -3.42 -23.01 7.18
CA HIS A 221 -3.09 -23.63 8.46
C HIS A 221 -4.20 -23.42 9.51
N PHE A 222 -4.84 -22.27 9.54
CA PHE A 222 -5.88 -21.95 10.54
C PHE A 222 -7.31 -22.20 10.06
N THR A 223 -7.51 -22.67 8.81
CA THR A 223 -8.85 -23.02 8.27
C THR A 223 -8.94 -24.47 7.78
N GLY A 224 -7.82 -25.19 7.75
CA GLY A 224 -7.75 -26.59 7.31
C GLY A 224 -8.34 -27.56 8.33
N PRO A 225 -8.56 -28.83 7.94
CA PRO A 225 -9.14 -29.87 8.82
C PRO A 225 -8.28 -30.18 10.06
N THR A 226 -6.99 -29.90 10.00
CA THR A 226 -6.01 -30.13 11.06
C THR A 226 -5.65 -28.87 11.83
N ALA A 227 -6.43 -27.79 11.67
CA ALA A 227 -6.16 -26.52 12.31
C ALA A 227 -6.17 -26.67 13.85
N PRO A 228 -5.13 -26.20 14.57
CA PRO A 228 -5.09 -26.26 16.02
C PRO A 228 -6.19 -25.39 16.67
N VAL A 229 -6.56 -24.32 16.00
CA VAL A 229 -7.67 -23.43 16.32
C VAL A 229 -8.26 -22.93 15.00
N ALA A 230 -9.58 -23.06 14.83
CA ALA A 230 -10.26 -22.53 13.65
C ALA A 230 -10.33 -21.00 13.73
N PHE A 231 -9.44 -20.32 13.00
CA PHE A 231 -9.32 -18.87 13.04
C PHE A 231 -9.03 -18.26 11.65
N ALA A 232 -10.05 -18.06 10.85
CA ALA A 232 -9.93 -17.48 9.51
C ALA A 232 -9.36 -16.04 9.50
N GLY A 233 -9.38 -15.35 10.64
CA GLY A 233 -8.77 -14.02 10.81
C GLY A 233 -7.25 -14.01 11.02
N ALA A 234 -6.60 -15.18 11.17
CA ALA A 234 -5.17 -15.30 11.46
C ALA A 234 -4.25 -14.51 10.51
N PRO A 235 -4.47 -14.49 9.18
CA PRO A 235 -3.65 -13.68 8.26
C PRO A 235 -3.70 -12.19 8.59
N PHE A 236 -4.87 -11.66 8.95
CA PHE A 236 -5.02 -10.25 9.33
C PHE A 236 -4.37 -9.96 10.67
N ALA A 237 -4.42 -10.87 11.64
CA ALA A 237 -3.71 -10.75 12.90
C ALA A 237 -2.19 -10.70 12.70
N LEU A 238 -1.65 -11.57 11.84
CA LEU A 238 -0.23 -11.54 11.48
C LEU A 238 0.15 -10.23 10.78
N ALA A 239 -0.67 -9.77 9.82
CA ALA A 239 -0.45 -8.51 9.14
C ALA A 239 -0.47 -7.31 10.13
N ALA A 240 -1.40 -7.30 11.08
CA ALA A 240 -1.46 -6.29 12.14
C ALA A 240 -0.19 -6.28 12.99
N LEU A 241 0.34 -7.45 13.36
CA LEU A 241 1.58 -7.59 14.11
C LEU A 241 2.79 -7.05 13.31
N MET A 242 2.90 -7.43 12.04
CA MET A 242 3.98 -6.95 11.16
C MET A 242 3.94 -5.42 11.03
N LEU A 243 2.76 -4.86 10.83
CA LEU A 243 2.60 -3.41 10.71
C LEU A 243 2.83 -2.70 12.04
N PHE A 244 2.42 -3.30 13.16
CA PHE A 244 2.72 -2.76 14.49
C PHE A 244 4.23 -2.69 14.74
N VAL A 245 5.00 -3.71 14.33
CA VAL A 245 6.47 -3.66 14.35
C VAL A 245 6.98 -2.48 13.50
N GLY A 246 6.45 -2.30 12.30
CA GLY A 246 6.77 -1.15 11.44
C GLY A 246 6.47 0.20 12.13
N LEU A 247 5.31 0.33 12.77
CA LEU A 247 4.94 1.52 13.53
C LEU A 247 5.90 1.79 14.69
N VAL A 248 6.28 0.78 15.46
CA VAL A 248 7.25 0.90 16.55
C VAL A 248 8.62 1.36 16.02
N ILE A 249 9.10 0.74 14.93
CA ILE A 249 10.36 1.16 14.28
C ILE A 249 10.26 2.64 13.85
N PHE A 250 9.15 3.03 13.22
CA PHE A 250 8.93 4.40 12.78
C PHE A 250 9.01 5.39 13.95
N VAL A 251 8.28 5.13 15.02
CA VAL A 251 8.24 6.01 16.19
C VAL A 251 9.60 6.07 16.90
N VAL A 252 10.26 4.92 17.12
CA VAL A 252 11.52 4.87 17.89
C VAL A 252 12.70 5.43 17.10
N LYS A 253 12.81 5.11 15.81
CA LYS A 253 14.00 5.46 15.01
C LYS A 253 13.89 6.78 14.28
N LEU A 254 12.68 7.31 14.10
CA LEU A 254 12.43 8.46 13.24
C LEU A 254 11.81 9.67 13.98
N ARG A 255 11.53 9.54 15.29
CA ARG A 255 10.91 10.60 16.13
C ARG A 255 11.71 11.92 16.16
N GLY A 256 13.03 11.89 15.98
CA GLY A 256 13.89 13.09 16.00
C GLY A 256 14.14 13.74 14.63
N ALA A 257 13.62 13.16 13.56
CA ALA A 257 13.98 13.54 12.20
C ALA A 257 12.94 14.46 11.49
N GLY A 258 11.93 14.88 12.21
CA GLY A 258 10.92 15.85 11.72
C GLY A 258 11.25 17.32 12.01
N THR A 259 12.37 17.60 12.65
CA THR A 259 12.88 18.95 12.91
C THR A 259 14.21 19.17 12.19
N GLY A 260 14.23 19.02 10.88
CA GLY A 260 15.32 19.46 10.02
C GLY A 260 15.15 20.95 9.68
N PRO A 261 16.23 21.72 9.51
CA PRO A 261 16.23 23.17 9.54
C PRO A 261 15.66 23.77 8.24
N SER A 262 14.42 24.18 8.26
CA SER A 262 13.90 25.20 7.35
C SER A 262 14.30 26.60 7.87
N GLY A 263 15.57 26.82 8.17
CA GLY A 263 15.97 28.09 8.76
C GLY A 263 17.46 28.34 8.80
N ASN A 264 18.21 28.19 7.69
CA ASN A 264 19.54 28.84 7.58
C ASN A 264 20.07 28.84 6.13
N LEU A 265 19.31 29.38 5.19
CA LEU A 265 19.84 29.77 3.86
C LEU A 265 19.59 31.26 3.55
N ALA A 266 19.43 32.09 4.58
CA ALA A 266 19.14 33.53 4.38
C ALA A 266 20.18 34.47 5.01
N THR A 267 21.39 34.01 5.40
CA THR A 267 22.42 34.93 5.94
C THR A 267 23.86 34.59 5.54
N GLU A 268 24.10 34.17 4.29
CA GLU A 268 25.45 34.27 3.69
C GLU A 268 25.31 34.81 2.28
N GLY A 269 25.25 36.17 2.19
CA GLY A 269 25.16 36.88 0.94
C GLY A 269 24.96 38.39 1.18
N ALA A 270 25.80 39.00 2.05
CA ALA A 270 25.99 40.44 2.10
C ALA A 270 27.49 40.76 2.13
#